data_480401be15aca39f450f2179035b8b03
#
_entry.id   480401be15aca39f450f2179035b8b03
#
_cell.length_a   1.000
_cell.length_b   1.000
_cell.length_c   1.000
_cell.angle_alpha   90.00
_cell.angle_beta   90.00
_cell.angle_gamma   90.00
#
_symmetry.space_group_name_H-M   'P 1'
#
loop_
_entity.id
_entity.type
_entity.pdbx_description
1 polymer ?
#
loop_
_entity_poly.entity_id
_entity_poly.type
_entity_poly.pdbx_seq_one_letter_code
_entity_poly.pdbx_strand_id
1 'polypeptide(L)'
;MKFFVDNIYNLVLLVLMIGSGAALLVPNLLRRGDKVTTLQATQLINQGKTLLLDVRDPAEFATGHMREARNIPLKELSKRIGELDKFKTRSVIVVCSSGMQSSRATGVLRSAGFASVVSLSGGLTAWQAQGLPVAR
;
A
#
# COMPACT_ATOMS: atom_id res chain seq x y z
N MET A 1 36.09 22.65 -30.57
CA MET A 1 35.81 22.78 -29.13
C MET A 1 34.35 23.08 -28.81
N LYS A 2 33.70 24.02 -29.46
CA LYS A 2 32.25 24.27 -29.26
C LYS A 2 31.38 23.03 -29.50
N PHE A 3 31.67 22.26 -30.53
CA PHE A 3 30.92 21.05 -30.87
C PHE A 3 30.96 20.00 -29.72
N PHE A 4 32.13 19.80 -29.10
CA PHE A 4 32.28 18.87 -27.98
C PHE A 4 31.55 19.35 -26.74
N VAL A 5 31.62 20.64 -26.43
CA VAL A 5 30.96 21.24 -25.27
C VAL A 5 29.42 21.15 -25.44
N ASP A 6 28.92 21.49 -26.60
CA ASP A 6 27.47 21.42 -26.91
C ASP A 6 26.96 19.97 -26.84
N ASN A 7 27.76 19.01 -27.32
CA ASN A 7 27.40 17.59 -27.24
C ASN A 7 27.37 17.08 -25.79
N ILE A 8 28.35 17.52 -24.98
CA ILE A 8 28.39 17.15 -23.56
C ILE A 8 27.19 17.73 -22.82
N TYR A 9 26.85 19.00 -23.08
CA TYR A 9 25.67 19.60 -22.49
C TYR A 9 24.39 18.89 -22.89
N ASN A 10 24.25 18.56 -24.16
CA ASN A 10 23.07 17.81 -24.65
C ASN A 10 23.01 16.42 -24.05
N LEU A 11 24.13 15.75 -23.88
CA LEU A 11 24.19 14.43 -23.25
C LEU A 11 23.82 14.52 -21.76
N VAL A 12 24.32 15.52 -21.04
CA VAL A 12 23.99 15.73 -19.63
C VAL A 12 22.51 16.06 -19.46
N LEU A 13 21.95 16.92 -20.32
CA LEU A 13 20.53 17.24 -20.31
C LEU A 13 19.68 15.99 -20.58
N LEU A 14 20.09 15.15 -21.52
CA LEU A 14 19.39 13.90 -21.83
C LEU A 14 19.41 12.94 -20.65
N VAL A 15 20.54 12.79 -19.99
CA VAL A 15 20.69 11.94 -18.79
C VAL A 15 19.84 12.49 -17.65
N LEU A 16 19.82 13.82 -17.45
CA LEU A 16 18.99 14.45 -16.43
C LEU A 16 17.49 14.26 -16.72
N MET A 17 17.07 14.37 -17.98
CA MET A 17 15.68 14.13 -18.38
C MET A 17 15.27 12.68 -18.17
N ILE A 18 16.11 11.73 -18.56
CA ILE A 18 15.86 10.30 -18.33
C ILE A 18 15.85 10.01 -16.83
N GLY A 19 16.79 10.57 -16.07
CA GLY A 19 16.86 10.40 -14.63
C GLY A 19 15.64 10.96 -13.90
N SER A 20 15.15 12.15 -14.29
CA SER A 20 13.95 12.74 -13.68
C SER A 20 12.67 12.00 -14.08
N GLY A 21 12.57 11.53 -15.32
CA GLY A 21 11.46 10.69 -15.78
C GLY A 21 11.43 9.35 -15.07
N ALA A 22 12.57 8.71 -14.88
CA ALA A 22 12.68 7.47 -14.12
C ALA A 22 12.35 7.68 -12.64
N ALA A 23 12.75 8.81 -12.05
CA ALA A 23 12.44 9.14 -10.66
C ALA A 23 10.94 9.36 -10.43
N LEU A 24 10.18 9.77 -11.45
CA LEU A 24 8.72 9.89 -11.38
C LEU A 24 8.00 8.55 -11.59
N LEU A 25 8.57 7.67 -12.44
CA LEU A 25 7.97 6.37 -12.76
C LEU A 25 8.31 5.31 -11.70
N VAL A 26 9.52 5.31 -11.16
CA VAL A 26 9.97 4.34 -10.17
C VAL A 26 9.10 4.33 -8.91
N PRO A 27 8.70 5.47 -8.30
CA PRO A 27 7.78 5.46 -7.17
C PRO A 27 6.43 4.82 -7.50
N ASN A 28 5.90 5.04 -8.69
CA ASN A 28 4.63 4.46 -9.11
C ASN A 28 4.72 2.95 -9.35
N LEU A 29 5.84 2.48 -9.88
CA LEU A 29 6.10 1.05 -10.08
C LEU A 29 6.36 0.35 -8.75
N LEU A 30 7.09 0.98 -7.84
CA LEU A 30 7.35 0.47 -6.49
C LEU A 30 6.09 0.47 -5.64
N ARG A 31 5.19 1.44 -5.82
CA ARG A 31 3.90 1.50 -5.12
C ARG A 31 3.00 0.31 -5.42
N ARG A 32 3.20 -0.37 -6.52
CA ARG A 32 2.42 -1.54 -6.92
C ARG A 32 2.62 -2.78 -6.03
N GLY A 33 3.43 -2.72 -5.06
CA GLY A 33 3.67 -3.81 -4.14
C GLY A 33 4.21 -3.32 -2.83
N ASP A 34 4.00 -2.03 -2.53
CA ASP A 34 4.50 -1.42 -1.32
C ASP A 34 3.97 -2.18 -0.11
N LYS A 35 4.91 -2.74 0.63
CA LYS A 35 4.65 -3.45 1.86
C LYS A 35 5.23 -2.64 3.02
N VAL A 36 4.52 -2.65 4.13
CA VAL A 36 5.03 -2.06 5.37
C VAL A 36 5.26 -3.15 6.39
N THR A 37 6.28 -2.96 7.20
CA THR A 37 6.54 -3.84 8.34
C THR A 37 5.51 -3.58 9.43
N THR A 38 5.42 -4.48 10.41
CA THR A 38 4.56 -4.28 11.58
C THR A 38 4.91 -3.00 12.33
N LEU A 39 6.19 -2.65 12.42
CA LEU A 39 6.63 -1.40 13.04
C LEU A 39 6.16 -0.17 12.26
N GLN A 40 6.33 -0.18 10.94
CA GLN A 40 5.88 0.91 10.07
C GLN A 40 4.36 1.06 10.11
N ALA A 41 3.64 -0.06 10.12
CA ALA A 41 2.18 -0.07 10.26
C ALA A 41 1.75 0.56 11.58
N THR A 42 2.39 0.20 12.68
CA THR A 42 2.13 0.78 14.00
C THR A 42 2.32 2.29 13.99
N GLN A 43 3.39 2.77 13.35
CA GLN A 43 3.66 4.20 13.23
C GLN A 43 2.56 4.92 12.45
N LEU A 44 2.10 4.33 11.33
CA LEU A 44 1.01 4.89 10.54
C LEU A 44 -0.30 4.94 11.33
N ILE A 45 -0.62 3.87 12.04
CA ILE A 45 -1.82 3.80 12.88
C ILE A 45 -1.79 4.88 13.95
N ASN A 46 -0.65 5.09 14.59
CA ASN A 46 -0.48 6.08 15.64
C ASN A 46 -0.60 7.52 15.13
N GLN A 47 -0.40 7.76 13.84
CA GLN A 47 -0.64 9.07 13.24
C GLN A 47 -2.13 9.42 13.12
N GLY A 48 -3.02 8.45 13.25
CA GLY A 48 -4.44 8.68 13.52
C GLY A 48 -5.38 8.80 12.34
N LYS A 49 -4.93 8.73 11.09
CA LYS A 49 -5.80 8.88 9.92
C LYS A 49 -5.70 7.69 8.95
N THR A 50 -5.45 6.51 9.49
CA THR A 50 -5.21 5.31 8.70
C THR A 50 -6.44 4.41 8.75
N LEU A 51 -6.85 3.92 7.60
CA LEU A 51 -7.85 2.86 7.50
C LEU A 51 -7.13 1.51 7.51
N LEU A 52 -7.55 0.62 8.40
CA LEU A 52 -7.15 -0.78 8.38
C LEU A 52 -8.21 -1.58 7.65
N LEU A 53 -7.85 -2.18 6.54
CA LEU A 53 -8.75 -2.97 5.71
C LEU A 53 -8.32 -4.43 5.74
N ASP A 54 -9.12 -5.27 6.36
CA ASP A 54 -8.91 -6.71 6.42
C ASP A 54 -9.70 -7.38 5.29
N VAL A 55 -8.98 -8.04 4.37
CA VAL A 55 -9.56 -8.65 3.17
C VAL A 55 -9.72 -10.16 3.30
N ARG A 56 -9.58 -10.70 4.52
CA ARG A 56 -9.83 -12.12 4.81
C ARG A 56 -11.32 -12.42 4.80
N ASP A 57 -11.65 -13.70 4.79
CA ASP A 57 -13.04 -14.14 4.94
C ASP A 57 -13.61 -13.70 6.30
N PRO A 58 -14.94 -13.45 6.38
CA PRO A 58 -15.56 -13.02 7.64
C PRO A 58 -15.34 -14.00 8.79
N ALA A 59 -15.31 -15.30 8.50
CA ALA A 59 -15.04 -16.33 9.51
C ALA A 59 -13.64 -16.19 10.13
N GLU A 60 -12.64 -15.89 9.31
CA GLU A 60 -11.27 -15.64 9.79
C GLU A 60 -11.19 -14.34 10.58
N PHE A 61 -11.83 -13.29 10.09
CA PHE A 61 -11.89 -12.01 10.78
C PHE A 61 -12.48 -12.15 12.19
N ALA A 62 -13.52 -12.97 12.32
CA ALA A 62 -14.19 -13.20 13.62
C ALA A 62 -13.29 -13.92 14.64
N THR A 63 -12.30 -14.70 14.18
CA THR A 63 -11.36 -15.41 15.07
C THR A 63 -10.30 -14.51 15.69
N GLY A 64 -10.07 -13.33 15.11
CA GLY A 64 -9.11 -12.36 15.58
C GLY A 64 -8.69 -11.43 14.46
N HIS A 65 -8.64 -10.14 14.74
CA HIS A 65 -8.30 -9.10 13.77
C HIS A 65 -7.62 -7.93 14.46
N MET A 66 -6.97 -7.07 13.69
CA MET A 66 -6.40 -5.84 14.23
C MET A 66 -7.53 -4.93 14.72
N ARG A 67 -7.31 -4.25 15.83
CA ARG A 67 -8.29 -3.30 16.38
C ARG A 67 -8.71 -2.28 15.33
N GLU A 68 -10.01 -1.98 15.30
CA GLU A 68 -10.60 -1.01 14.39
C GLU A 68 -10.49 -1.38 12.90
N ALA A 69 -10.03 -2.58 12.57
CA ALA A 69 -9.99 -3.05 11.20
C ALA A 69 -11.41 -3.24 10.66
N ARG A 70 -11.60 -2.80 9.42
CA ARG A 70 -12.84 -3.02 8.69
C ARG A 70 -12.67 -4.26 7.82
N ASN A 71 -13.64 -5.15 7.84
CA ASN A 71 -13.58 -6.36 7.03
C ASN A 71 -14.39 -6.21 5.74
N ILE A 72 -13.70 -6.31 4.62
CA ILE A 72 -14.33 -6.50 3.31
C ILE A 72 -13.55 -7.60 2.62
N PRO A 73 -14.13 -8.80 2.45
CA PRO A 73 -13.42 -9.90 1.79
C PRO A 73 -12.95 -9.52 0.39
N LEU A 74 -11.79 -10.03 -0.02
CA LEU A 74 -11.19 -9.69 -1.31
C LEU A 74 -12.16 -9.89 -2.48
N LYS A 75 -12.92 -10.97 -2.48
CA LYS A 75 -13.89 -11.29 -3.54
C LYS A 75 -15.04 -10.29 -3.64
N GLU A 76 -15.33 -9.54 -2.58
CA GLU A 76 -16.40 -8.55 -2.53
C GLU A 76 -15.86 -7.12 -2.68
N LEU A 77 -14.55 -6.94 -2.63
CA LEU A 77 -13.93 -5.61 -2.55
C LEU A 77 -14.34 -4.72 -3.73
N SER A 78 -14.29 -5.24 -4.95
CA SER A 78 -14.66 -4.46 -6.14
C SER A 78 -16.11 -3.98 -6.10
N LYS A 79 -17.02 -4.81 -5.60
CA LYS A 79 -18.44 -4.46 -5.48
C LYS A 79 -18.71 -3.46 -4.37
N ARG A 80 -17.92 -3.52 -3.30
CA ARG A 80 -18.12 -2.75 -2.08
C ARG A 80 -17.16 -1.57 -1.96
N ILE A 81 -16.40 -1.28 -3.01
CA ILE A 81 -15.37 -0.22 -2.99
C ILE A 81 -15.97 1.15 -2.65
N GLY A 82 -17.22 1.40 -3.03
CA GLY A 82 -17.92 2.65 -2.72
C GLY A 82 -18.08 2.92 -1.23
N GLU A 83 -18.11 1.88 -0.40
CA GLU A 83 -18.18 2.03 1.06
C GLU A 83 -16.93 2.71 1.63
N LEU A 84 -15.83 2.73 0.86
CA LEU A 84 -14.54 3.26 1.28
C LEU A 84 -14.22 4.63 0.67
N ASP A 85 -15.13 5.24 -0.07
CA ASP A 85 -14.87 6.48 -0.80
C ASP A 85 -14.37 7.61 0.11
N LYS A 86 -14.88 7.71 1.32
CA LYS A 86 -14.45 8.72 2.29
C LYS A 86 -13.01 8.56 2.76
N PHE A 87 -12.39 7.41 2.49
CA PHE A 87 -11.01 7.12 2.90
C PHE A 87 -9.99 7.28 1.76
N LYS A 88 -10.42 7.72 0.57
CA LYS A 88 -9.53 7.85 -0.60
C LYS A 88 -8.34 8.77 -0.38
N THR A 89 -8.47 9.76 0.47
CA THR A 89 -7.41 10.72 0.81
C THR A 89 -6.57 10.29 2.01
N ARG A 90 -6.93 9.18 2.64
CA ARG A 90 -6.22 8.66 3.82
C ARG A 90 -5.29 7.52 3.44
N SER A 91 -4.35 7.21 4.34
CA SER A 91 -3.54 6.01 4.20
C SER A 91 -4.39 4.76 4.48
N VAL A 92 -4.27 3.77 3.63
CA VAL A 92 -4.95 2.48 3.78
C VAL A 92 -3.91 1.39 3.95
N ILE A 93 -4.01 0.62 5.02
CA ILE A 93 -3.20 -0.58 5.24
C ILE A 93 -4.09 -1.78 5.00
N VAL A 94 -3.74 -2.59 4.01
CA VAL A 94 -4.46 -3.82 3.68
C VAL A 94 -3.84 -4.98 4.44
N VAL A 95 -4.69 -5.76 5.10
CA VAL A 95 -4.27 -6.89 5.93
C VAL A 95 -4.92 -8.17 5.40
N CYS A 96 -4.12 -9.22 5.24
CA CYS A 96 -4.61 -10.58 5.00
C CYS A 96 -3.89 -11.54 5.96
N SER A 97 -4.08 -12.85 5.80
CA SER A 97 -3.45 -13.83 6.70
C SER A 97 -1.92 -13.78 6.62
N SER A 98 -1.36 -13.86 5.41
CA SER A 98 0.10 -13.98 5.20
C SER A 98 0.67 -12.89 4.28
N GLY A 99 -0.14 -11.98 3.76
CA GLY A 99 0.28 -10.92 2.84
C GLY A 99 0.05 -11.21 1.36
N MET A 100 -0.36 -12.42 0.98
CA MET A 100 -0.53 -12.80 -0.43
C MET A 100 -1.76 -12.16 -1.08
N GLN A 101 -2.88 -12.14 -0.39
CA GLN A 101 -4.13 -11.58 -0.91
C GLN A 101 -4.13 -10.05 -0.92
N SER A 102 -3.38 -9.44 -0.02
CA SER A 102 -3.34 -7.99 0.10
C SER A 102 -2.73 -7.30 -1.13
N SER A 103 -1.86 -7.97 -1.86
CA SER A 103 -1.31 -7.43 -3.12
C SER A 103 -2.39 -7.21 -4.17
N ARG A 104 -3.36 -8.13 -4.27
CA ARG A 104 -4.51 -7.98 -5.18
C ARG A 104 -5.43 -6.85 -4.72
N ALA A 105 -5.68 -6.80 -3.43
CA ALA A 105 -6.51 -5.75 -2.84
C ALA A 105 -5.92 -4.36 -3.05
N THR A 106 -4.60 -4.19 -2.90
CA THR A 106 -3.94 -2.92 -3.18
C THR A 106 -4.12 -2.48 -4.63
N GLY A 107 -4.05 -3.42 -5.57
CA GLY A 107 -4.31 -3.14 -6.98
C GLY A 107 -5.73 -2.65 -7.23
N VAL A 108 -6.72 -3.28 -6.63
CA VAL A 108 -8.13 -2.88 -6.74
C VAL A 108 -8.33 -1.46 -6.19
N LEU A 109 -7.79 -1.19 -5.01
CA LEU A 109 -7.91 0.13 -4.37
C LEU A 109 -7.25 1.24 -5.18
N ARG A 110 -6.04 1.00 -5.69
CA ARG A 110 -5.35 1.99 -6.53
C ARG A 110 -6.10 2.29 -7.81
N SER A 111 -6.64 1.26 -8.44
CA SER A 111 -7.46 1.43 -9.65
C SER A 111 -8.72 2.25 -9.36
N ALA A 112 -9.22 2.23 -8.13
CA ALA A 112 -10.38 2.99 -7.71
C ALA A 112 -10.07 4.43 -7.26
N GLY A 113 -8.79 4.84 -7.30
CA GLY A 113 -8.39 6.21 -6.99
C GLY A 113 -7.84 6.44 -5.59
N PHE A 114 -7.51 5.39 -4.85
CA PHE A 114 -6.87 5.52 -3.53
C PHE A 114 -5.40 5.91 -3.68
N ALA A 115 -5.02 7.02 -3.07
CA ALA A 115 -3.70 7.62 -3.27
C ALA A 115 -2.59 6.91 -2.50
N SER A 116 -2.88 6.43 -1.30
CA SER A 116 -1.89 5.84 -0.41
C SER A 116 -2.38 4.49 0.11
N VAL A 117 -1.95 3.42 -0.54
CA VAL A 117 -2.33 2.05 -0.19
C VAL A 117 -1.08 1.21 -0.01
N VAL A 118 -0.96 0.57 1.14
CA VAL A 118 0.15 -0.34 1.45
C VAL A 118 -0.41 -1.64 2.01
N SER A 119 0.35 -2.72 1.91
CA SER A 119 -0.02 -4.00 2.51
C SER A 119 0.87 -4.30 3.71
N LEU A 120 0.30 -4.95 4.72
CA LEU A 120 1.04 -5.39 5.89
C LEU A 120 1.88 -6.62 5.52
N SER A 121 3.20 -6.48 5.59
CA SER A 121 4.14 -7.56 5.29
C SER A 121 3.95 -8.71 6.28
N GLY A 122 3.78 -9.92 5.73
CA GLY A 122 3.50 -11.10 6.54
C GLY A 122 2.07 -11.17 7.11
N GLY A 123 1.25 -10.16 6.86
CA GLY A 123 -0.15 -10.13 7.26
C GLY A 123 -0.39 -10.24 8.76
N LEU A 124 -1.57 -10.71 9.13
CA LEU A 124 -1.94 -10.86 10.54
C LEU A 124 -1.05 -11.86 11.27
N THR A 125 -0.54 -12.87 10.57
CA THR A 125 0.36 -13.86 11.15
C THR A 125 1.62 -13.19 11.72
N ALA A 126 2.23 -12.28 10.95
CA ALA A 126 3.41 -11.54 11.42
C ALA A 126 3.05 -10.59 12.57
N TRP A 127 1.88 -9.96 12.51
CA TRP A 127 1.39 -9.09 13.58
C TRP A 127 1.26 -9.83 14.91
N GLN A 128 0.63 -11.01 14.88
CA GLN A 128 0.46 -11.86 16.05
C GLN A 128 1.77 -12.44 16.56
N ALA A 129 2.68 -12.82 15.65
CA ALA A 129 3.98 -13.37 16.02
C ALA A 129 4.83 -12.41 16.83
N GLN A 130 4.62 -11.11 16.67
CA GLN A 130 5.30 -10.06 17.44
C GLN A 130 4.56 -9.68 18.71
N GLY A 131 3.50 -10.39 19.06
CA GLY A 131 2.74 -10.12 20.26
C GLY A 131 1.91 -8.85 20.24
N LEU A 132 1.63 -8.33 19.04
CA LEU A 132 0.84 -7.11 18.90
C LEU A 132 -0.66 -7.41 19.09
N PRO A 133 -1.44 -6.42 19.60
CA PRO A 133 -2.81 -6.67 20.03
C PRO A 133 -3.77 -6.98 18.89
N VAL A 134 -4.67 -7.93 19.15
CA VAL A 134 -5.77 -8.27 18.27
C VAL A 134 -7.09 -8.15 19.04
N ALA A 135 -8.17 -7.92 18.29
CA ALA A 135 -9.54 -7.90 18.82
C ALA A 135 -10.30 -9.14 18.30
N ARG A 136 -11.43 -9.42 18.87
CA ARG A 136 -12.36 -10.48 18.43
C ARG A 136 -13.78 -9.96 18.28
#